data_e2fc1dd7243b78bce18a433fd82885c2
#
_entry.id   e2fc1dd7243b78bce18a433fd82885c2
#
_cell.length_a   1.000
_cell.length_b   1.000
_cell.length_c   1.000
_cell.angle_alpha   90.00
_cell.angle_beta   90.00
_cell.angle_gamma   90.00
#
_symmetry.space_group_name_H-M   'P 1'
#
loop_
_entity.id
_entity.type
_entity.pdbx_description
1 polymer ?
#
loop_
_entity_poly.entity_id
_entity_poly.type
_entity_poly.pdbx_seq_one_letter_code
_entity_poly.pdbx_strand_id
1 'polypeptide(L)'
;MDFFQDLEEIARIKNTTLCVGLDPYFSLDERNRKGDAACIDMALKANCRIIESTHPFVACYKPNLAFYEAFGSLGPALLKDTIACVPKGIPVLLDAKRGDIDSTAKAYADSIFGEFGASATTLNPYMGRDSIEPFLAWEGKGLFLLCRTSNPAADTFQNLRVEGEPLYVRVARECASWSDRIGLVVAGNDPEALAKVRAIAPKAWFLSPGIGAQGGNAKEAVRAGSRDDGLGILVVAARSVAQAADPALHARELRDSINAMSELKKDSVRISGAALKNKGEEVQKTLKSEFVRHLVETGCFRLGDFTLKSGKKSPFYIDLRRLITNPEALEAAGQAYASLAEGIEFDRLAGIPAAALPLATAASLALKKPMIWPRMPIKDHGTGNKVEGGFAADDRVLLLDDLITTGASKLEAIDILRGEGLLVEQLIVLIERGRQGRVDMERVGVKLKAFMHVTEIFSKLYDMDMIDLDKKAELEAFVESE
;
A
#
# COMPACT_ATOMS: atom_id res chain seq x y z
N MET A 1 -25.15 -13.82 -0.04
CA MET A 1 -24.14 -12.87 -0.58
C MET A 1 -23.53 -12.14 0.61
N ASP A 2 -22.31 -11.66 0.45
CA ASP A 2 -21.60 -10.93 1.52
C ASP A 2 -21.92 -9.43 1.42
N PHE A 3 -22.07 -8.73 2.55
CA PHE A 3 -22.42 -7.32 2.58
C PHE A 3 -21.53 -6.45 1.70
N PHE A 4 -20.20 -6.68 1.71
CA PHE A 4 -19.30 -5.87 0.92
C PHE A 4 -19.37 -6.17 -0.58
N GLN A 5 -19.72 -7.39 -0.97
CA GLN A 5 -19.99 -7.73 -2.37
C GLN A 5 -21.28 -7.05 -2.85
N ASP A 6 -22.36 -7.13 -2.06
CA ASP A 6 -23.62 -6.46 -2.35
C ASP A 6 -23.42 -4.92 -2.42
N LEU A 7 -22.63 -4.36 -1.51
CA LEU A 7 -22.30 -2.94 -1.49
C LEU A 7 -21.51 -2.52 -2.76
N GLU A 8 -20.56 -3.34 -3.21
CA GLU A 8 -19.82 -3.08 -4.45
C GLU A 8 -20.71 -3.12 -5.68
N GLU A 9 -21.61 -4.10 -5.74
CA GLU A 9 -22.56 -4.23 -6.85
C GLU A 9 -23.48 -2.99 -6.91
N ILE A 10 -24.06 -2.59 -5.78
CA ILE A 10 -24.90 -1.39 -5.70
C ILE A 10 -24.13 -0.13 -6.07
N ALA A 11 -22.90 0.02 -5.53
CA ALA A 11 -22.05 1.16 -5.83
C ALA A 11 -21.74 1.28 -7.32
N ARG A 12 -21.53 0.16 -8.01
CA ARG A 12 -21.30 0.13 -9.47
C ARG A 12 -22.57 0.40 -10.26
N ILE A 13 -23.69 -0.27 -9.92
CA ILE A 13 -24.97 -0.11 -10.62
C ILE A 13 -25.49 1.31 -10.51
N LYS A 14 -25.47 1.89 -9.30
CA LYS A 14 -25.96 3.25 -9.04
C LYS A 14 -24.91 4.33 -9.25
N ASN A 15 -23.68 3.95 -9.55
CA ASN A 15 -22.52 4.83 -9.65
C ASN A 15 -22.42 5.78 -8.44
N THR A 16 -22.32 5.20 -7.23
CA THR A 16 -22.33 5.99 -5.98
C THR A 16 -21.62 5.26 -4.83
N THR A 17 -20.88 6.01 -4.02
CA THR A 17 -20.39 5.57 -2.69
C THR A 17 -20.93 6.50 -1.58
N LEU A 18 -22.00 7.22 -1.86
CA LEU A 18 -22.69 8.06 -0.88
C LEU A 18 -23.47 7.20 0.11
N CYS A 19 -23.27 7.47 1.41
CA CYS A 19 -24.03 6.91 2.51
C CYS A 19 -24.80 8.02 3.21
N VAL A 20 -26.13 7.92 3.26
CA VAL A 20 -26.97 8.95 3.88
C VAL A 20 -27.35 8.56 5.31
N GLY A 21 -27.07 9.48 6.25
CA GLY A 21 -27.46 9.30 7.66
C GLY A 21 -28.94 9.60 7.90
N LEU A 22 -29.56 8.79 8.75
CA LEU A 22 -30.96 8.94 9.19
C LEU A 22 -30.95 9.18 10.71
N ASP A 23 -30.68 10.43 11.09
CA ASP A 23 -30.37 10.84 12.47
C ASP A 23 -31.43 11.83 12.98
N PRO A 24 -32.65 11.39 13.41
CA PRO A 24 -33.72 12.26 13.86
C PRO A 24 -33.39 12.83 15.24
N TYR A 25 -32.99 14.08 15.28
CA TYR A 25 -32.64 14.74 16.54
C TYR A 25 -33.75 15.67 17.02
N PHE A 26 -34.21 15.44 18.24
CA PHE A 26 -35.12 16.33 19.00
C PHE A 26 -34.51 16.54 20.38
N SER A 27 -34.38 17.81 20.79
CA SER A 27 -33.95 18.12 22.16
C SER A 27 -35.01 17.66 23.18
N LEU A 28 -34.57 17.45 24.42
CA LEU A 28 -35.46 17.07 25.50
C LEU A 28 -36.58 18.11 25.69
N ASP A 29 -36.26 19.40 25.57
CA ASP A 29 -37.25 20.50 25.66
C ASP A 29 -38.27 20.48 24.52
N GLU A 30 -37.87 20.14 23.33
CA GLU A 30 -38.80 19.97 22.20
C GLU A 30 -39.71 18.78 22.41
N ARG A 31 -39.20 17.68 22.90
CA ARG A 31 -39.95 16.47 23.20
C ARG A 31 -40.95 16.71 24.35
N ASN A 32 -40.50 17.38 25.41
CA ASN A 32 -41.41 17.77 26.50
C ASN A 32 -42.55 18.70 26.06
N ARG A 33 -42.24 19.61 25.12
CA ARG A 33 -43.20 20.57 24.61
C ARG A 33 -44.22 19.98 23.61
N LYS A 34 -43.74 19.11 22.72
CA LYS A 34 -44.52 18.55 21.60
C LYS A 34 -45.14 17.19 21.96
N GLY A 35 -44.57 16.48 22.93
CA GLY A 35 -44.85 15.08 23.27
C GLY A 35 -44.04 14.09 22.40
N ASP A 36 -43.60 12.98 23.00
CA ASP A 36 -42.80 11.95 22.33
C ASP A 36 -43.48 11.35 21.11
N ALA A 37 -44.78 11.07 21.19
CA ALA A 37 -45.56 10.51 20.08
C ALA A 37 -45.55 11.42 18.84
N ALA A 38 -45.69 12.74 19.01
CA ALA A 38 -45.66 13.68 17.94
C ALA A 38 -44.25 13.80 17.35
N CYS A 39 -43.20 13.79 18.19
CA CYS A 39 -41.82 13.81 17.73
C CYS A 39 -41.45 12.55 16.93
N ILE A 40 -41.94 11.38 17.34
CA ILE A 40 -41.75 10.10 16.63
C ILE A 40 -42.42 10.12 15.26
N ASP A 41 -43.67 10.58 15.17
CA ASP A 41 -44.38 10.74 13.88
C ASP A 41 -43.63 11.68 12.94
N MET A 42 -43.15 12.82 13.47
CA MET A 42 -42.32 13.77 12.71
C MET A 42 -41.00 13.16 12.24
N ALA A 43 -40.32 12.41 13.13
CA ALA A 43 -39.06 11.72 12.83
C ALA A 43 -39.24 10.70 11.72
N LEU A 44 -40.28 9.84 11.84
CA LEU A 44 -40.55 8.82 10.82
C LEU A 44 -40.85 9.43 9.46
N LYS A 45 -41.78 10.42 9.44
CA LYS A 45 -42.10 11.14 8.18
C LYS A 45 -40.89 11.80 7.54
N ALA A 46 -40.02 12.42 8.34
CA ALA A 46 -38.80 13.04 7.83
C ALA A 46 -37.82 11.98 7.26
N ASN A 47 -37.59 10.89 7.97
CA ASN A 47 -36.71 9.82 7.50
C ASN A 47 -37.26 9.16 6.23
N CYS A 48 -38.53 8.81 6.17
CA CYS A 48 -39.15 8.20 4.97
C CYS A 48 -39.08 9.15 3.77
N ARG A 49 -39.32 10.47 3.97
CA ARG A 49 -39.14 11.48 2.91
C ARG A 49 -37.70 11.56 2.40
N ILE A 50 -36.71 11.53 3.30
CA ILE A 50 -35.28 11.51 2.92
C ILE A 50 -34.99 10.25 2.10
N ILE A 51 -35.46 9.09 2.56
CA ILE A 51 -35.26 7.81 1.88
C ILE A 51 -35.89 7.84 0.49
N GLU A 52 -37.16 8.23 0.39
CA GLU A 52 -37.91 8.30 -0.87
C GLU A 52 -37.21 9.21 -1.91
N SER A 53 -36.69 10.36 -1.46
CA SER A 53 -36.08 11.34 -2.34
C SER A 53 -34.64 11.00 -2.73
N THR A 54 -33.89 10.26 -1.89
CA THR A 54 -32.45 10.05 -2.07
C THR A 54 -32.03 8.65 -2.49
N HIS A 55 -32.94 7.64 -2.42
CA HIS A 55 -32.58 6.25 -2.70
C HIS A 55 -31.95 5.99 -4.07
N PRO A 56 -32.18 6.77 -5.15
CA PRO A 56 -31.50 6.57 -6.42
C PRO A 56 -29.99 6.92 -6.37
N PHE A 57 -29.58 7.75 -5.40
CA PHE A 57 -28.26 8.36 -5.34
C PHE A 57 -27.35 7.79 -4.26
N VAL A 58 -27.83 6.82 -3.46
CA VAL A 58 -27.11 6.30 -2.29
C VAL A 58 -26.73 4.83 -2.46
N ALA A 59 -25.58 4.45 -1.88
CA ALA A 59 -25.12 3.08 -1.77
C ALA A 59 -25.72 2.37 -0.52
N CYS A 60 -25.89 3.11 0.58
CA CYS A 60 -26.52 2.59 1.79
C CYS A 60 -27.10 3.72 2.66
N TYR A 61 -27.95 3.36 3.63
CA TYR A 61 -28.42 4.26 4.68
C TYR A 61 -27.77 3.90 6.02
N LYS A 62 -27.54 4.93 6.85
CA LYS A 62 -26.89 4.78 8.14
C LYS A 62 -27.69 5.47 9.27
N PRO A 63 -28.69 4.82 9.87
CA PRO A 63 -29.26 5.31 11.11
C PRO A 63 -28.24 5.19 12.26
N ASN A 64 -28.14 6.24 13.09
CA ASN A 64 -27.34 6.21 14.30
C ASN A 64 -28.24 5.87 15.48
N LEU A 65 -27.97 4.71 16.11
CA LEU A 65 -28.83 4.13 17.15
C LEU A 65 -29.08 5.08 18.32
N ALA A 66 -28.13 5.93 18.68
CA ALA A 66 -28.26 6.88 19.80
C ALA A 66 -29.45 7.83 19.64
N PHE A 67 -29.79 8.26 18.42
CA PHE A 67 -30.94 9.14 18.19
C PHE A 67 -32.26 8.45 18.38
N TYR A 68 -32.33 7.15 18.21
CA TYR A 68 -33.51 6.32 18.45
C TYR A 68 -33.62 5.93 19.93
N GLU A 69 -32.53 5.47 20.55
CA GLU A 69 -32.47 5.18 21.98
C GLU A 69 -32.87 6.37 22.85
N ALA A 70 -32.63 7.59 22.41
CA ALA A 70 -33.08 8.78 23.10
C ALA A 70 -34.62 8.86 23.29
N PHE A 71 -35.40 8.15 22.50
CA PHE A 71 -36.87 8.05 22.67
C PHE A 71 -37.30 6.94 23.66
N GLY A 72 -36.34 6.34 24.38
CA GLY A 72 -36.64 5.29 25.37
C GLY A 72 -37.28 4.06 24.74
N SER A 73 -38.35 3.56 25.37
CA SER A 73 -39.04 2.35 24.91
C SER A 73 -39.70 2.45 23.54
N LEU A 74 -39.92 3.67 23.03
CA LEU A 74 -40.52 3.90 21.71
C LEU A 74 -39.46 3.93 20.58
N GLY A 75 -38.20 4.12 20.92
CA GLY A 75 -37.10 4.24 19.96
C GLY A 75 -36.89 3.01 19.08
N PRO A 76 -36.91 1.79 19.60
CA PRO A 76 -36.81 0.57 18.81
C PRO A 76 -37.86 0.45 17.70
N ALA A 77 -39.11 0.80 18.00
CA ALA A 77 -40.19 0.79 17.01
C ALA A 77 -39.94 1.84 15.90
N LEU A 78 -39.58 3.06 16.27
CA LEU A 78 -39.22 4.10 15.31
C LEU A 78 -38.06 3.67 14.37
N LEU A 79 -37.03 2.98 14.91
CA LEU A 79 -35.94 2.46 14.12
C LEU A 79 -36.41 1.40 13.13
N LYS A 80 -37.22 0.43 13.57
CA LYS A 80 -37.79 -0.60 12.69
C LYS A 80 -38.63 0.01 11.56
N ASP A 81 -39.50 0.95 11.90
CA ASP A 81 -40.35 1.63 10.93
C ASP A 81 -39.52 2.46 9.93
N THR A 82 -38.47 3.10 10.42
CA THR A 82 -37.50 3.82 9.54
C THR A 82 -36.79 2.87 8.56
N ILE A 83 -36.32 1.72 9.06
CA ILE A 83 -35.68 0.69 8.23
C ILE A 83 -36.65 0.13 7.20
N ALA A 84 -37.93 -0.06 7.58
CA ALA A 84 -38.97 -0.55 6.68
C ALA A 84 -39.27 0.43 5.50
N CYS A 85 -38.99 1.74 5.63
CA CYS A 85 -39.06 2.69 4.52
C CYS A 85 -37.95 2.51 3.48
N VAL A 86 -36.86 1.83 3.81
CA VAL A 86 -35.74 1.64 2.88
C VAL A 86 -36.12 0.63 1.79
N PRO A 87 -36.00 0.97 0.49
CA PRO A 87 -36.29 0.03 -0.59
C PRO A 87 -35.45 -1.24 -0.48
N LYS A 88 -36.06 -2.40 -0.79
CA LYS A 88 -35.37 -3.68 -0.83
C LYS A 88 -34.14 -3.59 -1.75
N GLY A 89 -33.05 -4.20 -1.32
CA GLY A 89 -31.78 -4.21 -2.05
C GLY A 89 -30.86 -3.03 -1.70
N ILE A 90 -31.29 -2.04 -0.91
CA ILE A 90 -30.38 -1.02 -0.37
C ILE A 90 -30.00 -1.41 1.06
N PRO A 91 -28.72 -1.63 1.36
CA PRO A 91 -28.30 -2.04 2.69
C PRO A 91 -28.48 -0.94 3.74
N VAL A 92 -28.72 -1.37 4.98
CA VAL A 92 -28.77 -0.49 6.15
C VAL A 92 -27.58 -0.81 7.06
N LEU A 93 -26.75 0.19 7.34
CA LEU A 93 -25.66 0.12 8.28
C LEU A 93 -26.10 0.79 9.60
N LEU A 94 -26.28 0.01 10.66
CA LEU A 94 -26.65 0.55 11.96
C LEU A 94 -25.41 1.07 12.70
N ASP A 95 -25.31 2.38 12.87
CA ASP A 95 -24.20 3.02 13.59
C ASP A 95 -24.42 2.92 15.11
N ALA A 96 -23.97 1.79 15.71
CA ALA A 96 -24.23 1.42 17.09
C ALA A 96 -22.99 1.54 18.00
N LYS A 97 -21.79 1.44 17.46
CA LYS A 97 -20.49 1.50 18.16
C LYS A 97 -20.42 0.60 19.41
N ARG A 98 -21.00 -0.61 19.31
CA ARG A 98 -21.00 -1.56 20.44
C ARG A 98 -19.58 -2.13 20.65
N GLY A 99 -19.31 -2.51 21.89
CA GLY A 99 -18.08 -3.17 22.29
C GLY A 99 -18.33 -3.81 23.64
N ASP A 100 -18.39 -5.14 23.66
CA ASP A 100 -18.57 -5.97 24.86
C ASP A 100 -18.12 -7.39 24.52
N ILE A 101 -18.07 -8.27 25.50
CA ILE A 101 -17.58 -9.65 25.38
C ILE A 101 -18.68 -10.69 25.52
N ASP A 102 -18.40 -11.92 25.09
CA ASP A 102 -19.17 -13.14 25.31
C ASP A 102 -20.68 -12.99 25.01
N SER A 103 -21.53 -13.35 26.00
CA SER A 103 -22.98 -13.33 25.88
C SER A 103 -23.56 -11.94 25.66
N THR A 104 -22.90 -10.88 26.16
CA THR A 104 -23.31 -9.48 25.94
C THR A 104 -23.06 -9.07 24.49
N ALA A 105 -21.92 -9.37 23.96
CA ALA A 105 -21.58 -9.10 22.53
C ALA A 105 -22.58 -9.90 21.63
N LYS A 106 -22.87 -11.14 21.98
CA LYS A 106 -23.88 -11.95 21.26
C LYS A 106 -25.25 -11.30 21.30
N ALA A 107 -25.72 -10.85 22.46
CA ALA A 107 -27.03 -10.18 22.61
C ALA A 107 -27.10 -8.90 21.76
N TYR A 108 -26.01 -8.12 21.67
CA TYR A 108 -25.94 -6.99 20.76
C TYR A 108 -25.99 -7.40 19.28
N ALA A 109 -25.30 -8.47 18.89
CA ALA A 109 -25.36 -8.98 17.52
C ALA A 109 -26.75 -9.47 17.15
N ASP A 110 -27.40 -10.24 18.05
CA ASP A 110 -28.77 -10.73 17.88
C ASP A 110 -29.77 -9.55 17.75
N SER A 111 -29.59 -8.49 18.54
CA SER A 111 -30.42 -7.28 18.43
C SER A 111 -30.20 -6.56 17.08
N ILE A 112 -28.98 -6.34 16.69
CA ILE A 112 -28.65 -5.55 15.49
C ILE A 112 -29.05 -6.30 14.22
N PHE A 113 -28.66 -7.55 14.10
CA PHE A 113 -28.84 -8.33 12.88
C PHE A 113 -30.17 -9.11 12.85
N GLY A 114 -30.57 -9.64 13.99
CA GLY A 114 -31.82 -10.41 14.12
C GLY A 114 -33.06 -9.51 14.26
N GLU A 115 -33.05 -8.61 15.25
CA GLU A 115 -34.22 -7.82 15.59
C GLU A 115 -34.43 -6.61 14.69
N PHE A 116 -33.36 -5.84 14.39
CA PHE A 116 -33.45 -4.69 13.50
C PHE A 116 -33.16 -5.03 12.02
N GLY A 117 -32.65 -6.21 11.71
CA GLY A 117 -32.41 -6.65 10.35
C GLY A 117 -31.32 -5.87 9.62
N ALA A 118 -30.40 -5.21 10.34
CA ALA A 118 -29.35 -4.42 9.73
C ALA A 118 -28.43 -5.29 8.85
N SER A 119 -27.87 -4.70 7.79
CA SER A 119 -26.92 -5.37 6.89
C SER A 119 -25.48 -5.27 7.40
N ALA A 120 -25.18 -4.20 8.13
CA ALA A 120 -23.88 -3.95 8.73
C ALA A 120 -24.01 -3.14 10.03
N THR A 121 -22.91 -3.08 10.82
CA THR A 121 -22.88 -2.26 12.04
C THR A 121 -21.49 -1.70 12.31
N THR A 122 -21.41 -0.66 13.17
CA THR A 122 -20.15 -0.13 13.70
C THR A 122 -19.85 -0.72 15.07
N LEU A 123 -18.59 -1.06 15.34
CA LEU A 123 -18.13 -1.66 16.58
C LEU A 123 -16.87 -0.96 17.09
N ASN A 124 -16.64 -1.05 18.41
CA ASN A 124 -15.43 -0.58 19.05
C ASN A 124 -14.47 -1.77 19.28
N PRO A 125 -13.29 -1.81 18.65
CA PRO A 125 -12.35 -2.93 18.76
C PRO A 125 -11.46 -2.90 20.00
N TYR A 126 -11.63 -1.92 20.90
CA TYR A 126 -10.73 -1.70 22.04
C TYR A 126 -10.56 -2.94 22.94
N MET A 127 -11.59 -3.78 23.04
CA MET A 127 -11.59 -4.99 23.85
C MET A 127 -10.94 -6.21 23.14
N GLY A 128 -10.50 -6.07 21.90
CA GLY A 128 -9.85 -7.16 21.17
C GLY A 128 -10.79 -7.94 20.23
N ARG A 129 -10.20 -8.94 19.56
CA ARG A 129 -10.87 -9.71 18.51
C ARG A 129 -12.08 -10.53 19.03
N ASP A 130 -11.96 -11.07 20.22
CA ASP A 130 -13.01 -11.88 20.87
C ASP A 130 -14.31 -11.09 21.06
N SER A 131 -14.25 -9.78 21.25
CA SER A 131 -15.42 -8.89 21.29
C SER A 131 -16.14 -8.73 19.92
N ILE A 132 -15.46 -9.07 18.83
CA ILE A 132 -15.96 -8.94 17.46
C ILE A 132 -16.48 -10.29 16.91
N GLU A 133 -15.95 -11.41 17.40
CA GLU A 133 -16.31 -12.76 16.92
C GLU A 133 -17.82 -13.07 16.99
N PRO A 134 -18.57 -12.68 18.03
CA PRO A 134 -20.04 -12.89 18.06
C PRO A 134 -20.78 -12.20 16.91
N PHE A 135 -20.29 -11.07 16.42
CA PHE A 135 -20.86 -10.38 15.25
C PHE A 135 -20.41 -11.05 13.93
N LEU A 136 -19.18 -11.57 13.86
CA LEU A 136 -18.69 -12.34 12.73
C LEU A 136 -19.41 -13.69 12.55
N ALA A 137 -20.02 -14.22 13.60
CA ALA A 137 -20.84 -15.43 13.53
C ALA A 137 -22.11 -15.23 12.67
N TRP A 138 -22.55 -13.99 12.44
CA TRP A 138 -23.62 -13.67 11.53
C TRP A 138 -23.10 -13.60 10.09
N GLU A 139 -23.30 -14.66 9.33
CA GLU A 139 -22.84 -14.73 7.94
C GLU A 139 -23.47 -13.65 7.05
N GLY A 140 -22.72 -13.17 6.08
CA GLY A 140 -23.19 -12.16 5.12
C GLY A 140 -23.30 -10.74 5.69
N LYS A 141 -23.00 -10.51 6.97
CA LYS A 141 -23.07 -9.18 7.60
C LYS A 141 -21.71 -8.47 7.56
N GLY A 142 -21.74 -7.14 7.38
CA GLY A 142 -20.55 -6.30 7.38
C GLY A 142 -20.29 -5.63 8.73
N LEU A 143 -19.04 -5.49 9.10
CA LEU A 143 -18.62 -4.82 10.34
C LEU A 143 -17.72 -3.64 10.01
N PHE A 144 -17.92 -2.49 10.64
CA PHE A 144 -17.02 -1.34 10.55
C PHE A 144 -16.44 -1.04 11.92
N LEU A 145 -15.14 -1.26 12.09
CA LEU A 145 -14.47 -1.08 13.37
C LEU A 145 -13.91 0.34 13.50
N LEU A 146 -14.06 0.96 14.67
CA LEU A 146 -13.51 2.28 14.94
C LEU A 146 -11.98 2.23 14.80
N CYS A 147 -11.43 3.12 13.99
CA CYS A 147 -9.99 3.23 13.75
C CYS A 147 -9.54 4.67 13.99
N ARG A 148 -9.96 5.62 13.13
CA ARG A 148 -9.68 7.04 13.27
C ARG A 148 -11.00 7.81 13.23
N THR A 149 -11.37 8.47 14.32
CA THR A 149 -12.66 9.15 14.46
C THR A 149 -12.56 10.65 14.19
N SER A 150 -13.69 11.29 13.85
CA SER A 150 -13.74 12.69 13.37
C SER A 150 -13.86 13.76 14.46
N ASN A 151 -13.93 13.36 15.73
CA ASN A 151 -14.08 14.29 16.85
C ASN A 151 -12.75 14.97 17.21
N PRO A 152 -12.76 16.22 17.69
CA PRO A 152 -11.53 17.00 17.96
C PRO A 152 -10.58 16.35 18.97
N ALA A 153 -11.10 15.63 19.99
CA ALA A 153 -10.30 14.96 21.01
C ALA A 153 -9.78 13.57 20.58
N ALA A 154 -9.97 13.16 19.32
CA ALA A 154 -9.48 11.87 18.83
C ALA A 154 -7.95 11.72 19.00
N ASP A 155 -7.21 12.80 18.90
CA ASP A 155 -5.75 12.83 19.04
C ASP A 155 -5.25 12.39 20.40
N THR A 156 -6.05 12.55 21.46
CA THR A 156 -5.66 12.18 22.83
C THR A 156 -5.20 10.72 22.95
N PHE A 157 -5.87 9.80 22.25
CA PHE A 157 -5.52 8.39 22.28
C PHE A 157 -5.05 7.88 20.91
N GLN A 158 -5.72 8.27 19.83
CA GLN A 158 -5.52 7.66 18.52
C GLN A 158 -4.17 8.03 17.90
N ASN A 159 -3.60 9.19 18.26
CA ASN A 159 -2.26 9.62 17.83
C ASN A 159 -1.13 9.22 18.78
N LEU A 160 -1.42 8.54 19.92
CA LEU A 160 -0.36 7.98 20.77
C LEU A 160 0.53 7.06 19.94
N ARG A 161 1.84 7.19 20.13
CA ARG A 161 2.81 6.37 19.40
C ARG A 161 3.07 5.05 20.12
N VAL A 162 2.85 3.97 19.41
CA VAL A 162 3.16 2.60 19.83
C VAL A 162 4.17 2.04 18.83
N GLU A 163 5.35 1.68 19.29
CA GLU A 163 6.42 1.17 18.41
C GLU A 163 6.76 2.11 17.22
N GLY A 164 6.67 3.43 17.48
CA GLY A 164 7.02 4.45 16.49
C GLY A 164 5.89 4.87 15.54
N GLU A 165 4.75 4.18 15.53
CA GLU A 165 3.59 4.53 14.69
C GLU A 165 2.39 5.00 15.54
N PRO A 166 1.45 5.81 14.98
CA PRO A 166 0.24 6.18 15.69
C PRO A 166 -0.64 4.96 16.00
N LEU A 167 -1.30 4.97 17.17
CA LEU A 167 -2.15 3.85 17.61
C LEU A 167 -3.23 3.48 16.58
N TYR A 168 -3.85 4.47 15.91
CA TYR A 168 -4.87 4.17 14.89
C TYR A 168 -4.33 3.36 13.71
N VAL A 169 -3.04 3.50 13.39
CA VAL A 169 -2.36 2.73 12.33
C VAL A 169 -2.24 1.26 12.72
N ARG A 170 -1.86 1.00 13.97
CA ARG A 170 -1.82 -0.36 14.54
C ARG A 170 -3.21 -0.97 14.58
N VAL A 171 -4.22 -0.22 15.05
CA VAL A 171 -5.62 -0.66 15.06
C VAL A 171 -6.09 -1.02 13.63
N ALA A 172 -5.73 -0.21 12.63
CA ALA A 172 -6.08 -0.51 11.23
C ALA A 172 -5.50 -1.84 10.76
N ARG A 173 -4.21 -2.08 11.04
CA ARG A 173 -3.51 -3.32 10.65
C ARG A 173 -4.10 -4.54 11.32
N GLU A 174 -4.29 -4.49 12.63
CA GLU A 174 -4.86 -5.60 13.40
C GLU A 174 -6.29 -5.91 12.94
N CYS A 175 -7.18 -4.92 12.96
CA CYS A 175 -8.59 -5.11 12.62
C CYS A 175 -8.80 -5.62 11.18
N ALA A 176 -8.05 -5.09 10.21
CA ALA A 176 -8.16 -5.52 8.82
C ALA A 176 -7.67 -6.97 8.60
N SER A 177 -6.84 -7.51 9.51
CA SER A 177 -6.37 -8.89 9.44
C SER A 177 -7.36 -9.93 9.97
N TRP A 178 -8.38 -9.51 10.73
CA TRP A 178 -9.28 -10.44 11.41
C TRP A 178 -10.31 -11.10 10.48
N SER A 179 -10.78 -10.39 9.45
CA SER A 179 -11.72 -10.94 8.46
C SER A 179 -11.90 -10.00 7.27
N ASP A 180 -12.17 -10.55 6.09
CA ASP A 180 -12.55 -9.79 4.87
C ASP A 180 -13.93 -9.10 5.01
N ARG A 181 -14.72 -9.47 6.01
CA ARG A 181 -15.99 -8.83 6.37
C ARG A 181 -15.85 -7.64 7.32
N ILE A 182 -14.61 -7.14 7.48
CA ILE A 182 -14.29 -5.97 8.31
C ILE A 182 -13.89 -4.80 7.45
N GLY A 183 -14.63 -3.71 7.57
CA GLY A 183 -14.25 -2.37 7.15
C GLY A 183 -13.81 -1.53 8.36
N LEU A 184 -13.32 -0.32 8.09
CA LEU A 184 -12.78 0.59 9.11
C LEU A 184 -13.54 1.92 9.11
N VAL A 185 -13.79 2.47 10.30
CA VAL A 185 -14.27 3.86 10.44
C VAL A 185 -13.04 4.77 10.40
N VAL A 186 -12.90 5.55 9.34
CA VAL A 186 -11.79 6.49 9.17
C VAL A 186 -12.35 7.87 8.79
N ALA A 187 -12.03 8.86 9.60
CA ALA A 187 -12.59 10.19 9.50
C ALA A 187 -12.38 10.86 8.12
N GLY A 188 -13.45 11.36 7.52
CA GLY A 188 -13.40 12.08 6.24
C GLY A 188 -12.80 13.48 6.32
N ASN A 189 -12.64 14.03 7.52
CA ASN A 189 -11.95 15.30 7.76
C ASN A 189 -10.45 15.14 8.06
N ASP A 190 -9.89 13.92 7.93
CA ASP A 190 -8.47 13.62 8.11
C ASP A 190 -7.91 12.87 6.88
N PRO A 191 -7.62 13.59 5.78
CA PRO A 191 -7.10 12.97 4.55
C PRO A 191 -5.76 12.25 4.73
N GLU A 192 -4.93 12.70 5.65
CA GLU A 192 -3.64 12.07 5.95
C GLU A 192 -3.83 10.70 6.59
N ALA A 193 -4.75 10.59 7.56
CA ALA A 193 -5.10 9.30 8.16
C ALA A 193 -5.75 8.37 7.14
N LEU A 194 -6.65 8.88 6.29
CA LEU A 194 -7.25 8.09 5.20
C LEU A 194 -6.18 7.47 4.29
N ALA A 195 -5.20 8.26 3.85
CA ALA A 195 -4.12 7.78 2.99
C ALA A 195 -3.24 6.73 3.70
N LYS A 196 -2.86 6.98 4.97
CA LYS A 196 -2.07 6.03 5.78
C LYS A 196 -2.80 4.71 5.99
N VAL A 197 -4.09 4.77 6.36
CA VAL A 197 -4.89 3.56 6.59
C VAL A 197 -5.13 2.82 5.27
N ARG A 198 -5.32 3.52 4.14
CA ARG A 198 -5.47 2.90 2.83
C ARG A 198 -4.22 2.12 2.41
N ALA A 199 -3.04 2.66 2.67
CA ALA A 199 -1.77 1.96 2.39
C ALA A 199 -1.63 0.64 3.19
N ILE A 200 -2.18 0.58 4.41
CA ILE A 200 -2.11 -0.59 5.29
C ILE A 200 -3.22 -1.60 5.01
N ALA A 201 -4.43 -1.11 4.72
CA ALA A 201 -5.61 -1.91 4.46
C ALA A 201 -6.14 -1.64 3.03
N PRO A 202 -5.40 -2.05 1.97
CA PRO A 202 -5.68 -1.64 0.59
C PRO A 202 -7.03 -2.15 0.06
N LYS A 203 -7.56 -3.25 0.60
CA LYS A 203 -8.84 -3.85 0.18
C LYS A 203 -10.03 -3.42 1.03
N ALA A 204 -9.81 -2.95 2.26
CA ALA A 204 -10.88 -2.66 3.21
C ALA A 204 -11.81 -1.54 2.73
N TRP A 205 -13.10 -1.64 3.06
CA TRP A 205 -14.03 -0.54 2.94
C TRP A 205 -13.87 0.42 4.11
N PHE A 206 -13.90 1.72 3.82
CA PHE A 206 -13.90 2.75 4.85
C PHE A 206 -15.29 3.36 4.99
N LEU A 207 -15.75 3.52 6.22
CA LEU A 207 -16.87 4.37 6.56
C LEU A 207 -16.28 5.71 7.01
N SER A 208 -16.53 6.77 6.22
CA SER A 208 -15.90 8.09 6.42
C SER A 208 -16.92 9.15 6.84
N PRO A 209 -17.19 9.26 8.16
CA PRO A 209 -17.97 10.36 8.71
C PRO A 209 -17.14 11.65 8.80
N GLY A 210 -17.85 12.79 9.07
CA GLY A 210 -17.16 14.07 9.29
C GLY A 210 -17.07 14.94 8.04
N ILE A 211 -17.73 14.57 6.96
CA ILE A 211 -17.77 15.33 5.71
C ILE A 211 -18.91 16.35 5.77
N GLY A 212 -18.63 17.58 5.33
CA GLY A 212 -19.58 18.69 5.37
C GLY A 212 -19.64 19.35 6.74
N ALA A 213 -20.65 19.05 7.57
CA ALA A 213 -20.91 19.74 8.83
C ALA A 213 -19.77 19.74 9.87
N GLN A 214 -18.77 18.84 9.73
CA GLN A 214 -17.57 18.75 10.58
C GLN A 214 -16.30 19.25 9.85
N GLY A 215 -16.43 19.98 8.77
CA GLY A 215 -15.31 20.60 8.05
C GLY A 215 -14.59 19.72 7.04
N GLY A 216 -14.97 18.45 6.90
CA GLY A 216 -14.38 17.54 5.90
C GLY A 216 -14.82 17.89 4.47
N ASN A 217 -13.87 17.78 3.53
CA ASN A 217 -14.10 17.95 2.10
C ASN A 217 -14.27 16.56 1.46
N ALA A 218 -15.43 16.30 0.86
CA ALA A 218 -15.72 15.02 0.20
C ALA A 218 -14.68 14.67 -0.88
N LYS A 219 -14.20 15.66 -1.62
CA LYS A 219 -13.20 15.47 -2.68
C LYS A 219 -11.86 14.97 -2.13
N GLU A 220 -11.40 15.56 -1.03
CA GLU A 220 -10.14 15.16 -0.39
C GLU A 220 -10.26 13.79 0.27
N ALA A 221 -11.39 13.52 0.93
CA ALA A 221 -11.66 12.22 1.52
C ALA A 221 -11.66 11.08 0.47
N VAL A 222 -12.35 11.29 -0.65
CA VAL A 222 -12.39 10.33 -1.77
C VAL A 222 -11.01 10.16 -2.38
N ARG A 223 -10.29 11.24 -2.64
CA ARG A 223 -8.93 11.19 -3.19
C ARG A 223 -7.98 10.38 -2.31
N ALA A 224 -8.03 10.56 -0.99
CA ALA A 224 -7.14 9.89 -0.04
C ALA A 224 -7.60 8.46 0.31
N GLY A 225 -8.92 8.28 0.48
CA GLY A 225 -9.50 7.06 1.05
C GLY A 225 -10.01 6.03 0.05
N SER A 226 -10.22 6.36 -1.24
CA SER A 226 -10.66 5.36 -2.23
C SER A 226 -9.56 4.35 -2.56
N ARG A 227 -9.98 3.15 -2.97
CA ARG A 227 -9.13 2.18 -3.66
C ARG A 227 -8.82 2.65 -5.09
N ASP A 228 -7.93 1.96 -5.78
CA ASP A 228 -7.53 2.29 -7.16
C ASP A 228 -8.67 2.06 -8.19
N ASP A 229 -9.63 1.18 -7.86
CA ASP A 229 -10.85 0.98 -8.65
C ASP A 229 -11.91 2.09 -8.44
N GLY A 230 -11.62 3.07 -7.58
CA GLY A 230 -12.49 4.20 -7.25
C GLY A 230 -13.57 3.88 -6.22
N LEU A 231 -13.59 2.67 -5.66
CA LEU A 231 -14.48 2.22 -4.59
C LEU A 231 -13.75 2.21 -3.23
N GLY A 232 -14.29 1.48 -2.27
CA GLY A 232 -13.66 1.23 -0.98
C GLY A 232 -13.83 2.33 0.06
N ILE A 233 -14.63 3.36 -0.21
CA ILE A 233 -14.98 4.40 0.76
C ILE A 233 -16.47 4.72 0.69
N LEU A 234 -17.16 4.71 1.84
CA LEU A 234 -18.50 5.24 2.02
C LEU A 234 -18.39 6.65 2.57
N VAL A 235 -18.78 7.63 1.77
CA VAL A 235 -18.83 9.04 2.15
C VAL A 235 -20.14 9.30 2.89
N VAL A 236 -20.04 9.58 4.19
CA VAL A 236 -21.23 9.75 5.05
C VAL A 236 -21.68 11.20 5.08
N ALA A 237 -22.91 11.44 4.62
CA ALA A 237 -23.62 12.72 4.73
C ALA A 237 -24.94 12.52 5.51
N ALA A 238 -25.13 13.23 6.61
CA ALA A 238 -26.34 13.15 7.43
C ALA A 238 -27.05 14.52 7.44
N ARG A 239 -26.65 15.43 8.32
CA ARG A 239 -27.28 16.74 8.51
C ARG A 239 -27.34 17.58 7.24
N SER A 240 -26.32 17.55 6.40
CA SER A 240 -26.29 18.32 5.15
C SER A 240 -27.39 17.89 4.17
N VAL A 241 -27.73 16.59 4.14
CA VAL A 241 -28.84 16.07 3.32
C VAL A 241 -30.19 16.32 4.02
N ALA A 242 -30.29 15.99 5.32
CA ALA A 242 -31.54 16.10 6.06
C ALA A 242 -32.07 17.54 6.19
N GLN A 243 -31.17 18.52 6.23
CA GLN A 243 -31.49 19.94 6.36
C GLN A 243 -31.52 20.69 5.02
N ALA A 244 -31.23 20.01 3.92
CA ALA A 244 -31.31 20.63 2.59
C ALA A 244 -32.76 20.99 2.21
N ALA A 245 -32.93 22.10 1.51
CA ALA A 245 -34.26 22.50 0.97
C ALA A 245 -34.78 21.43 0.00
N ASP A 246 -33.89 20.83 -0.79
CA ASP A 246 -34.13 19.69 -1.68
C ASP A 246 -33.09 18.58 -1.39
N PRO A 247 -33.44 17.56 -0.56
CA PRO A 247 -32.55 16.46 -0.27
C PRO A 247 -32.15 15.62 -1.48
N ALA A 248 -33.00 15.48 -2.49
CA ALA A 248 -32.73 14.73 -3.72
C ALA A 248 -31.63 15.43 -4.54
N LEU A 249 -31.79 16.74 -4.77
CA LEU A 249 -30.80 17.53 -5.50
C LEU A 249 -29.46 17.51 -4.78
N HIS A 250 -29.46 17.72 -3.47
CA HIS A 250 -28.22 17.75 -2.69
C HIS A 250 -27.51 16.37 -2.67
N ALA A 251 -28.25 15.28 -2.53
CA ALA A 251 -27.67 13.93 -2.59
C ALA A 251 -27.09 13.63 -3.99
N ARG A 252 -27.75 14.08 -5.06
CA ARG A 252 -27.25 13.96 -6.42
C ARG A 252 -25.95 14.74 -6.62
N GLU A 253 -25.90 15.99 -6.18
CA GLU A 253 -24.71 16.84 -6.28
C GLU A 253 -23.52 16.25 -5.50
N LEU A 254 -23.76 15.72 -4.29
CA LEU A 254 -22.74 15.01 -3.51
C LEU A 254 -22.24 13.78 -4.24
N ARG A 255 -23.13 12.94 -4.76
CA ARG A 255 -22.76 11.75 -5.56
C ARG A 255 -21.91 12.15 -6.76
N ASP A 256 -22.33 13.15 -7.52
CA ASP A 256 -21.64 13.61 -8.73
C ASP A 256 -20.25 14.18 -8.38
N SER A 257 -20.14 14.90 -7.27
CA SER A 257 -18.87 15.41 -6.74
C SER A 257 -17.92 14.28 -6.29
N ILE A 258 -18.45 13.24 -5.66
CA ILE A 258 -17.70 12.04 -5.26
C ILE A 258 -17.18 11.32 -6.51
N ASN A 259 -18.04 11.08 -7.49
CA ASN A 259 -17.71 10.36 -8.71
C ASN A 259 -16.64 11.08 -9.54
N ALA A 260 -16.75 12.41 -9.70
CA ALA A 260 -15.73 13.19 -10.40
C ALA A 260 -14.32 13.01 -9.80
N MET A 261 -14.22 12.89 -8.48
CA MET A 261 -12.95 12.66 -7.80
C MET A 261 -12.46 11.21 -7.90
N SER A 262 -13.39 10.25 -7.87
CA SER A 262 -13.10 8.83 -8.06
C SER A 262 -12.58 8.56 -9.48
N GLU A 263 -13.15 9.19 -10.48
CA GLU A 263 -12.68 9.09 -11.87
C GLU A 263 -11.33 9.77 -12.07
N LEU A 264 -11.12 10.94 -11.49
CA LEU A 264 -9.82 11.62 -11.50
C LEU A 264 -8.73 10.79 -10.82
N LYS A 265 -9.07 10.04 -9.75
CA LYS A 265 -8.13 9.10 -9.13
C LYS A 265 -7.83 7.92 -10.05
N LYS A 266 -8.85 7.32 -10.68
CA LYS A 266 -8.65 6.25 -11.66
C LYS A 266 -7.78 6.71 -12.82
N ASP A 267 -8.01 7.92 -13.33
CA ASP A 267 -7.20 8.49 -14.41
C ASP A 267 -5.78 8.81 -13.93
N SER A 268 -5.62 9.35 -12.71
CA SER A 268 -4.30 9.60 -12.13
C SER A 268 -3.53 8.29 -11.86
N VAL A 269 -4.21 7.22 -11.46
CA VAL A 269 -3.61 5.88 -11.29
C VAL A 269 -3.27 5.28 -12.66
N ARG A 270 -4.12 5.44 -13.67
CA ARG A 270 -3.82 5.04 -15.06
C ARG A 270 -2.66 5.83 -15.65
N ILE A 271 -2.67 7.14 -15.46
CA ILE A 271 -1.58 8.04 -15.88
C ILE A 271 -0.32 7.77 -15.06
N SER A 272 -0.45 7.55 -13.74
CA SER A 272 0.68 7.16 -12.89
C SER A 272 1.19 5.76 -13.23
N GLY A 273 0.33 4.82 -13.59
CA GLY A 273 0.72 3.48 -14.07
C GLY A 273 1.48 3.55 -15.40
N ALA A 274 1.00 4.34 -16.35
CA ALA A 274 1.71 4.64 -17.61
C ALA A 274 2.91 5.58 -17.37
N ALA A 275 2.77 6.58 -16.49
CA ALA A 275 3.84 7.49 -16.10
C ALA A 275 4.84 6.84 -15.13
N LEU A 276 4.45 5.86 -14.30
CA LEU A 276 5.39 5.04 -13.52
C LEU A 276 6.18 4.10 -14.42
N LYS A 277 5.58 3.59 -15.49
CA LYS A 277 6.33 2.85 -16.51
C LYS A 277 7.28 3.78 -17.27
N ASN A 278 6.79 4.93 -17.74
CA ASN A 278 7.61 5.97 -18.38
C ASN A 278 8.56 6.66 -17.38
N LYS A 279 8.11 6.91 -16.14
CA LYS A 279 8.93 7.50 -15.08
C LYS A 279 9.91 6.49 -14.49
N GLY A 280 9.57 5.20 -14.48
CA GLY A 280 10.50 4.11 -14.18
C GLY A 280 11.61 4.03 -15.24
N GLU A 281 11.26 4.15 -16.51
CA GLU A 281 12.23 4.23 -17.61
C GLU A 281 13.03 5.54 -17.59
N GLU A 282 12.39 6.67 -17.26
CA GLU A 282 13.04 7.98 -17.16
C GLU A 282 13.90 8.10 -15.89
N VAL A 283 13.45 7.57 -14.76
CA VAL A 283 14.23 7.44 -13.52
C VAL A 283 15.40 6.47 -13.73
N GLN A 284 15.18 5.32 -14.38
CA GLN A 284 16.29 4.43 -14.75
C GLN A 284 17.25 5.09 -15.74
N LYS A 285 16.73 5.85 -16.70
CA LYS A 285 17.56 6.60 -17.66
C LYS A 285 18.40 7.67 -16.96
N THR A 286 17.82 8.36 -15.99
CA THR A 286 18.51 9.36 -15.15
C THR A 286 19.53 8.70 -14.25
N LEU A 287 19.16 7.64 -13.52
CA LEU A 287 20.08 6.85 -12.67
C LEU A 287 21.24 6.28 -13.47
N LYS A 288 21.00 5.75 -14.68
CA LYS A 288 22.05 5.24 -15.56
C LYS A 288 23.00 6.37 -16.01
N SER A 289 22.47 7.55 -16.32
CA SER A 289 23.30 8.69 -16.71
C SER A 289 24.15 9.22 -15.56
N GLU A 290 23.56 9.34 -14.36
CA GLU A 290 24.30 9.73 -13.14
C GLU A 290 25.36 8.69 -12.78
N PHE A 291 25.03 7.41 -12.87
CA PHE A 291 25.97 6.32 -12.60
C PHE A 291 27.16 6.36 -13.56
N VAL A 292 26.94 6.58 -14.87
CA VAL A 292 28.04 6.71 -15.86
C VAL A 292 28.89 7.92 -15.54
N ARG A 293 28.33 9.07 -15.16
CA ARG A 293 29.09 10.25 -14.73
C ARG A 293 29.99 9.90 -13.53
N HIS A 294 29.45 9.24 -12.51
CA HIS A 294 30.23 8.77 -11.36
C HIS A 294 31.34 7.79 -11.74
N LEU A 295 31.11 6.90 -12.72
CA LEU A 295 32.14 5.99 -13.21
C LEU A 295 33.34 6.75 -13.79
N VAL A 296 33.09 7.84 -14.50
CA VAL A 296 34.15 8.68 -15.10
C VAL A 296 34.83 9.52 -14.02
N GLU A 297 34.08 10.25 -13.20
CA GLU A 297 34.60 11.14 -12.15
C GLU A 297 35.49 10.40 -11.14
N THR A 298 35.09 9.19 -10.74
CA THR A 298 35.86 8.36 -9.80
C THR A 298 37.01 7.60 -10.49
N GLY A 299 37.09 7.67 -11.82
CA GLY A 299 38.05 6.91 -12.61
C GLY A 299 37.84 5.40 -12.60
N CYS A 300 36.59 4.98 -12.32
CA CYS A 300 36.15 3.58 -12.45
C CYS A 300 36.08 3.14 -13.90
N PHE A 301 35.75 4.06 -14.81
CA PHE A 301 35.79 3.86 -16.25
C PHE A 301 36.87 4.77 -16.86
N ARG A 302 37.78 4.20 -17.66
CA ARG A 302 38.86 4.93 -18.33
C ARG A 302 39.04 4.44 -19.76
N LEU A 303 39.23 5.39 -20.66
CA LEU A 303 39.62 5.14 -22.05
C LEU A 303 41.14 5.15 -22.19
N GLY A 304 41.71 4.33 -23.07
CA GLY A 304 43.15 4.24 -23.35
C GLY A 304 43.55 2.80 -23.68
N ASP A 305 44.84 2.58 -23.86
CA ASP A 305 45.39 1.26 -24.19
C ASP A 305 45.72 0.50 -22.91
N PHE A 306 44.88 -0.49 -22.58
CA PHE A 306 45.08 -1.34 -21.41
C PHE A 306 45.39 -2.78 -21.82
N THR A 307 46.22 -3.46 -21.04
CA THR A 307 46.47 -4.90 -21.19
C THR A 307 45.70 -5.63 -20.10
N LEU A 308 44.73 -6.47 -20.50
CA LEU A 308 43.92 -7.26 -19.61
C LEU A 308 44.75 -8.41 -19.00
N LYS A 309 44.22 -9.05 -17.92
CA LYS A 309 44.84 -10.25 -17.30
C LYS A 309 45.01 -11.41 -18.29
N SER A 310 44.20 -11.46 -19.34
CA SER A 310 44.30 -12.43 -20.44
C SER A 310 45.44 -12.11 -21.45
N GLY A 311 46.14 -10.97 -21.30
CA GLY A 311 47.14 -10.47 -22.28
C GLY A 311 46.52 -9.72 -23.46
N LYS A 312 45.20 -9.68 -23.63
CA LYS A 312 44.51 -8.93 -24.69
C LYS A 312 44.65 -7.41 -24.46
N LYS A 313 44.83 -6.64 -25.54
CA LYS A 313 44.72 -5.18 -25.52
C LYS A 313 43.24 -4.77 -25.44
N SER A 314 42.91 -3.78 -24.61
CA SER A 314 41.56 -3.23 -24.47
C SER A 314 41.60 -1.72 -24.57
N PRO A 315 40.70 -1.07 -25.36
CA PRO A 315 40.61 0.38 -25.49
C PRO A 315 39.94 1.05 -24.28
N PHE A 316 39.48 0.28 -23.28
CA PHE A 316 38.93 0.78 -22.03
C PHE A 316 39.21 -0.14 -20.84
N TYR A 317 39.11 0.43 -19.65
CA TYR A 317 39.28 -0.30 -18.40
C TYR A 317 38.16 0.05 -17.40
N ILE A 318 37.62 -0.95 -16.71
CA ILE A 318 36.56 -0.81 -15.70
C ILE A 318 37.07 -1.36 -14.38
N ASP A 319 36.98 -0.55 -13.30
CA ASP A 319 37.32 -0.94 -11.94
C ASP A 319 36.38 -0.26 -10.94
N LEU A 320 35.29 -0.93 -10.59
CA LEU A 320 34.25 -0.38 -9.73
C LEU A 320 34.65 -0.28 -8.25
N ARG A 321 35.80 -0.84 -7.86
CA ARG A 321 36.33 -0.75 -6.48
C ARG A 321 36.60 0.69 -6.07
N ARG A 322 36.79 1.59 -7.02
CA ARG A 322 37.02 3.02 -6.77
C ARG A 322 35.75 3.80 -6.43
N LEU A 323 34.55 3.25 -6.66
CA LEU A 323 33.28 3.89 -6.27
C LEU A 323 33.22 4.22 -4.78
N ILE A 324 33.87 3.44 -3.94
CA ILE A 324 33.93 3.64 -2.48
C ILE A 324 34.59 4.96 -2.04
N THR A 325 35.34 5.60 -2.93
CA THR A 325 36.02 6.89 -2.63
C THR A 325 35.10 8.09 -2.74
N ASN A 326 33.91 7.91 -3.31
CA ASN A 326 32.89 8.94 -3.43
C ASN A 326 31.57 8.42 -2.81
N PRO A 327 31.08 9.02 -1.70
CA PRO A 327 29.87 8.58 -1.03
C PRO A 327 28.62 8.62 -1.92
N GLU A 328 28.49 9.64 -2.78
CA GLU A 328 27.36 9.78 -3.70
C GLU A 328 27.38 8.68 -4.78
N ALA A 329 28.56 8.34 -5.32
CA ALA A 329 28.71 7.23 -6.24
C ALA A 329 28.39 5.87 -5.60
N LEU A 330 28.77 5.70 -4.33
CA LEU A 330 28.46 4.49 -3.56
C LEU A 330 26.94 4.38 -3.28
N GLU A 331 26.30 5.49 -2.94
CA GLU A 331 24.84 5.56 -2.76
C GLU A 331 24.12 5.25 -4.07
N ALA A 332 24.54 5.85 -5.19
CA ALA A 332 23.98 5.57 -6.52
C ALA A 332 24.09 4.09 -6.91
N ALA A 333 25.21 3.43 -6.58
CA ALA A 333 25.37 1.99 -6.75
C ALA A 333 24.37 1.20 -5.90
N GLY A 334 24.16 1.59 -4.63
CA GLY A 334 23.16 1.00 -3.74
C GLY A 334 21.73 1.10 -4.29
N GLN A 335 21.36 2.27 -4.83
CA GLN A 335 20.06 2.51 -5.48
C GLN A 335 19.91 1.71 -6.78
N ALA A 336 20.99 1.55 -7.56
CA ALA A 336 20.98 0.72 -8.76
C ALA A 336 20.65 -0.74 -8.45
N TYR A 337 21.27 -1.33 -7.41
CA TYR A 337 20.90 -2.67 -6.94
C TYR A 337 19.47 -2.74 -6.44
N ALA A 338 19.03 -1.76 -5.65
CA ALA A 338 17.68 -1.70 -5.10
C ALA A 338 16.62 -1.69 -6.21
N SER A 339 16.84 -0.92 -7.28
CA SER A 339 15.94 -0.84 -8.42
C SER A 339 15.78 -2.18 -9.17
N LEU A 340 16.85 -2.98 -9.25
CA LEU A 340 16.83 -4.30 -9.89
C LEU A 340 16.30 -5.40 -8.99
N ALA A 341 16.38 -5.23 -7.68
CA ALA A 341 15.86 -6.15 -6.67
C ALA A 341 14.33 -6.05 -6.52
N GLU A 342 13.71 -5.04 -7.07
CA GLU A 342 12.26 -4.86 -7.02
C GLU A 342 11.52 -6.07 -7.63
N GLY A 343 10.56 -6.61 -6.87
CA GLY A 343 9.81 -7.81 -7.24
C GLY A 343 10.57 -9.14 -7.08
N ILE A 344 11.80 -9.13 -6.54
CA ILE A 344 12.53 -10.35 -6.16
C ILE A 344 12.28 -10.64 -4.69
N GLU A 345 11.81 -11.85 -4.37
CA GLU A 345 11.69 -12.31 -2.99
C GLU A 345 13.01 -12.92 -2.53
N PHE A 346 13.59 -12.40 -1.46
CA PHE A 346 14.80 -12.91 -0.82
C PHE A 346 14.83 -12.53 0.66
N ASP A 347 15.58 -13.31 1.42
CA ASP A 347 15.71 -13.16 2.87
C ASP A 347 16.99 -12.40 3.23
N ARG A 348 18.08 -12.59 2.45
CA ARG A 348 19.38 -11.97 2.67
C ARG A 348 20.05 -11.53 1.37
N LEU A 349 20.93 -10.54 1.50
CA LEU A 349 21.86 -10.16 0.44
C LEU A 349 23.19 -10.88 0.66
N ALA A 350 23.89 -11.25 -0.41
CA ALA A 350 25.28 -11.68 -0.31
C ALA A 350 26.18 -10.93 -1.29
N GLY A 351 27.22 -10.29 -0.79
CA GLY A 351 28.25 -9.63 -1.62
C GLY A 351 29.42 -10.59 -1.92
N ILE A 352 29.88 -10.63 -3.17
CA ILE A 352 31.09 -11.41 -3.53
C ILE A 352 32.34 -10.63 -3.09
N PRO A 353 33.24 -11.23 -2.26
CA PRO A 353 34.50 -10.57 -1.87
C PRO A 353 35.48 -10.39 -3.04
N ALA A 354 36.29 -9.32 -3.01
CA ALA A 354 36.26 -8.19 -2.09
C ALA A 354 35.55 -6.97 -2.69
N ALA A 355 35.41 -6.90 -4.02
CA ALA A 355 34.95 -5.73 -4.74
C ALA A 355 33.49 -5.39 -4.44
N ALA A 356 32.63 -6.38 -4.33
CA ALA A 356 31.21 -6.15 -4.12
C ALA A 356 30.80 -5.94 -2.65
N LEU A 357 31.65 -6.17 -1.65
CA LEU A 357 31.26 -6.02 -0.24
C LEU A 357 30.79 -4.60 0.11
N PRO A 358 31.54 -3.53 -0.21
CA PRO A 358 31.05 -2.17 0.06
C PRO A 358 29.78 -1.83 -0.72
N LEU A 359 29.66 -2.30 -1.96
CA LEU A 359 28.51 -2.08 -2.81
C LEU A 359 27.27 -2.83 -2.27
N ALA A 360 27.44 -4.08 -1.81
CA ALA A 360 26.39 -4.87 -1.17
C ALA A 360 25.99 -4.26 0.18
N THR A 361 26.92 -3.64 0.91
CA THR A 361 26.59 -2.88 2.13
C THR A 361 25.70 -1.69 1.80
N ALA A 362 26.00 -0.92 0.76
CA ALA A 362 25.17 0.18 0.30
C ALA A 362 23.76 -0.33 -0.11
N ALA A 363 23.68 -1.45 -0.83
CA ALA A 363 22.44 -2.10 -1.21
C ALA A 363 21.63 -2.59 0.02
N SER A 364 22.31 -3.18 1.03
CA SER A 364 21.70 -3.62 2.28
C SER A 364 21.03 -2.45 3.03
N LEU A 365 21.69 -1.30 3.10
CA LEU A 365 21.16 -0.08 3.71
C LEU A 365 19.97 0.48 2.92
N ALA A 366 20.05 0.51 1.59
CA ALA A 366 18.98 0.98 0.71
C ALA A 366 17.73 0.10 0.79
N LEU A 367 17.90 -1.23 0.80
CA LEU A 367 16.82 -2.22 0.83
C LEU A 367 16.34 -2.55 2.26
N LYS A 368 17.10 -2.14 3.29
CA LYS A 368 16.88 -2.52 4.70
C LYS A 368 16.80 -4.05 4.89
N LYS A 369 17.69 -4.78 4.22
CA LYS A 369 17.79 -6.23 4.26
C LYS A 369 19.12 -6.67 4.87
N PRO A 370 19.15 -7.76 5.68
CA PRO A 370 20.38 -8.27 6.25
C PRO A 370 21.33 -8.78 5.17
N MET A 371 22.62 -8.70 5.44
CA MET A 371 23.69 -9.07 4.52
C MET A 371 24.60 -10.14 5.13
N ILE A 372 25.04 -11.07 4.27
CA ILE A 372 26.05 -12.09 4.53
C ILE A 372 27.11 -12.05 3.42
N TRP A 373 28.22 -12.78 3.54
CA TRP A 373 29.15 -12.98 2.43
C TRP A 373 29.95 -14.28 2.54
N PRO A 374 30.25 -14.96 1.42
CA PRO A 374 31.13 -16.13 1.42
C PRO A 374 32.58 -15.70 1.65
N ARG A 375 33.34 -16.47 2.42
CA ARG A 375 34.79 -16.28 2.58
C ARG A 375 35.52 -16.81 1.34
N MET A 376 36.18 -15.92 0.63
CA MET A 376 36.98 -16.26 -0.56
C MET A 376 38.36 -15.59 -0.47
N PRO A 377 39.47 -16.34 -0.44
CA PRO A 377 39.56 -17.81 -0.42
C PRO A 377 39.16 -18.43 0.93
N ILE A 378 38.73 -19.68 0.91
CA ILE A 378 38.44 -20.45 2.13
C ILE A 378 39.76 -20.62 2.90
N LYS A 379 39.78 -20.25 4.19
CA LYS A 379 40.94 -20.47 5.06
C LYS A 379 40.79 -21.82 5.79
N ASP A 380 41.87 -22.63 5.76
CA ASP A 380 41.90 -23.92 6.41
C ASP A 380 42.03 -23.88 7.94
N HIS A 381 42.07 -22.66 8.56
CA HIS A 381 42.30 -22.46 9.98
C HIS A 381 41.29 -21.46 10.57
N GLY A 382 40.75 -21.72 11.76
CA GLY A 382 39.81 -20.86 12.49
C GLY A 382 38.50 -21.59 12.80
N THR A 383 37.40 -20.83 12.97
CA THR A 383 36.04 -21.34 13.31
C THR A 383 35.39 -22.23 12.25
N GLY A 384 36.02 -22.43 11.11
CA GLY A 384 35.52 -23.27 10.00
C GLY A 384 34.35 -22.65 9.22
N ASN A 385 33.86 -21.47 9.62
CA ASN A 385 32.75 -20.81 8.95
C ASN A 385 33.14 -20.38 7.53
N LYS A 386 32.41 -20.86 6.53
CA LYS A 386 32.59 -20.49 5.12
C LYS A 386 31.82 -19.26 4.73
N VAL A 387 30.81 -18.88 5.51
CA VAL A 387 29.96 -17.71 5.30
C VAL A 387 29.95 -16.86 6.56
N GLU A 388 30.10 -15.54 6.39
CA GLU A 388 30.01 -14.55 7.46
C GLU A 388 28.63 -13.93 7.54
N GLY A 389 28.18 -13.63 8.77
CA GLY A 389 26.84 -13.12 9.08
C GLY A 389 25.91 -14.24 9.55
N GLY A 390 24.79 -13.87 10.15
CA GLY A 390 23.80 -14.84 10.61
C GLY A 390 22.83 -15.22 9.49
N PHE A 391 22.56 -16.52 9.33
CA PHE A 391 21.60 -17.04 8.35
C PHE A 391 20.92 -18.31 8.89
N ALA A 392 19.82 -18.72 8.25
CA ALA A 392 19.16 -19.99 8.50
C ALA A 392 19.23 -20.88 7.24
N ALA A 393 19.09 -22.19 7.43
CA ALA A 393 18.95 -23.11 6.30
C ALA A 393 17.73 -22.69 5.46
N ASP A 394 17.85 -22.88 4.14
CA ASP A 394 16.84 -22.51 3.14
C ASP A 394 16.58 -20.99 2.99
N ASP A 395 17.34 -20.10 3.67
CA ASP A 395 17.27 -18.66 3.37
C ASP A 395 17.57 -18.42 1.88
N ARG A 396 16.69 -17.65 1.23
CA ARG A 396 16.86 -17.22 -0.17
C ARG A 396 17.84 -16.06 -0.23
N VAL A 397 18.91 -16.22 -0.97
CA VAL A 397 20.00 -15.26 -1.05
C VAL A 397 19.99 -14.56 -2.42
N LEU A 398 19.89 -13.23 -2.41
CA LEU A 398 20.17 -12.40 -3.57
C LEU A 398 21.66 -12.10 -3.62
N LEU A 399 22.37 -12.73 -4.59
CA LEU A 399 23.80 -12.53 -4.77
C LEU A 399 24.09 -11.22 -5.52
N LEU A 400 25.09 -10.48 -5.06
CA LEU A 400 25.50 -9.19 -5.65
C LEU A 400 26.98 -9.23 -6.02
N ASP A 401 27.31 -8.72 -7.23
CA ASP A 401 28.70 -8.47 -7.62
C ASP A 401 28.80 -7.17 -8.43
N ASP A 402 30.00 -6.63 -8.56
CA ASP A 402 30.27 -5.36 -9.23
C ASP A 402 30.13 -5.48 -10.75
N LEU A 403 30.80 -6.42 -11.37
CA LEU A 403 30.71 -6.67 -12.81
C LEU A 403 30.82 -8.16 -13.15
N ILE A 404 30.31 -8.55 -14.33
CA ILE A 404 30.45 -9.89 -14.86
C ILE A 404 31.04 -9.85 -16.29
N THR A 405 32.11 -10.62 -16.50
CA THR A 405 32.67 -10.95 -17.82
C THR A 405 32.52 -12.45 -18.06
N THR A 406 33.01 -13.24 -17.10
CA THR A 406 32.86 -14.70 -17.00
C THR A 406 32.30 -15.04 -15.63
N GLY A 407 31.78 -16.26 -15.48
CA GLY A 407 31.10 -16.66 -14.24
C GLY A 407 32.01 -17.15 -13.11
N ALA A 408 33.33 -17.27 -13.29
CA ALA A 408 34.21 -18.05 -12.41
C ALA A 408 34.07 -17.69 -10.91
N SER A 409 34.25 -16.41 -10.52
CA SER A 409 34.12 -16.00 -9.10
C SER A 409 32.69 -16.11 -8.58
N LYS A 410 31.70 -15.98 -9.47
CA LYS A 410 30.28 -16.12 -9.15
C LYS A 410 29.93 -17.58 -8.85
N LEU A 411 30.43 -18.52 -9.66
CA LEU A 411 30.25 -19.94 -9.46
C LEU A 411 30.86 -20.40 -8.13
N GLU A 412 32.07 -19.96 -7.81
CA GLU A 412 32.73 -20.26 -6.52
C GLU A 412 31.88 -19.74 -5.34
N ALA A 413 31.39 -18.51 -5.41
CA ALA A 413 30.52 -17.93 -4.37
C ALA A 413 29.20 -18.70 -4.21
N ILE A 414 28.56 -19.07 -5.33
CA ILE A 414 27.32 -19.85 -5.36
C ILE A 414 27.53 -21.22 -4.71
N ASP A 415 28.63 -21.90 -5.06
CA ASP A 415 28.94 -23.22 -4.52
C ASP A 415 29.18 -23.18 -2.99
N ILE A 416 29.86 -22.13 -2.49
CA ILE A 416 30.07 -21.92 -1.06
C ILE A 416 28.73 -21.70 -0.35
N LEU A 417 27.89 -20.80 -0.85
CA LEU A 417 26.60 -20.46 -0.23
C LEU A 417 25.64 -21.66 -0.25
N ARG A 418 25.53 -22.35 -1.38
CA ARG A 418 24.70 -23.54 -1.50
C ARG A 418 25.21 -24.71 -0.64
N GLY A 419 26.55 -24.82 -0.48
CA GLY A 419 27.16 -25.79 0.40
C GLY A 419 26.86 -25.60 1.89
N GLU A 420 26.42 -24.42 2.29
CA GLU A 420 25.94 -24.07 3.64
C GLU A 420 24.40 -24.11 3.76
N GLY A 421 23.70 -24.68 2.77
CA GLY A 421 22.25 -24.87 2.78
C GLY A 421 21.42 -23.65 2.38
N LEU A 422 22.03 -22.66 1.70
CA LEU A 422 21.36 -21.45 1.24
C LEU A 422 20.84 -21.59 -0.19
N LEU A 423 19.73 -20.94 -0.53
CA LEU A 423 19.13 -20.95 -1.86
C LEU A 423 19.61 -19.72 -2.65
N VAL A 424 20.39 -19.95 -3.72
CA VAL A 424 20.91 -18.88 -4.60
C VAL A 424 20.35 -19.09 -5.99
N GLU A 425 19.37 -18.27 -6.37
CA GLU A 425 18.67 -18.33 -7.66
C GLU A 425 18.77 -17.03 -8.46
N GLN A 426 19.25 -15.96 -7.85
CA GLN A 426 19.31 -14.62 -8.44
C GLN A 426 20.70 -14.01 -8.22
N LEU A 427 21.26 -13.41 -9.26
CA LEU A 427 22.46 -12.59 -9.22
C LEU A 427 22.18 -11.21 -9.84
N ILE A 428 22.57 -10.15 -9.16
CA ILE A 428 22.57 -8.79 -9.72
C ILE A 428 23.99 -8.27 -9.81
N VAL A 429 24.33 -7.69 -10.96
CA VAL A 429 25.59 -6.97 -11.18
C VAL A 429 25.32 -5.54 -11.67
N LEU A 430 26.25 -4.63 -11.41
CA LEU A 430 26.14 -3.27 -11.94
C LEU A 430 26.47 -3.23 -13.43
N ILE A 431 27.50 -3.95 -13.88
CA ILE A 431 27.91 -3.96 -15.28
C ILE A 431 28.03 -5.38 -15.81
N GLU A 432 27.40 -5.64 -16.95
CA GLU A 432 27.62 -6.84 -17.76
C GLU A 432 28.52 -6.51 -18.93
N ARG A 433 29.63 -7.26 -19.07
CA ARG A 433 30.64 -7.07 -20.13
C ARG A 433 30.79 -8.33 -20.97
N GLY A 434 29.84 -8.71 -21.74
CA GLY A 434 29.92 -9.88 -22.59
C GLY A 434 28.95 -11.01 -22.22
N ARG A 435 28.78 -11.96 -23.12
CA ARG A 435 27.71 -12.98 -23.05
C ARG A 435 28.04 -14.18 -22.18
N GLN A 436 29.34 -14.50 -22.03
CA GLN A 436 29.74 -15.75 -21.35
C GLN A 436 29.28 -15.82 -19.91
N GLY A 437 29.31 -14.71 -19.16
CA GLY A 437 28.86 -14.68 -17.78
C GLY A 437 27.38 -15.05 -17.62
N ARG A 438 26.53 -14.64 -18.54
CA ARG A 438 25.11 -15.00 -18.57
C ARG A 438 24.91 -16.50 -18.81
N VAL A 439 25.62 -17.07 -19.77
CA VAL A 439 25.59 -18.50 -20.09
C VAL A 439 26.05 -19.33 -18.89
N ASP A 440 27.09 -18.89 -18.19
CA ASP A 440 27.59 -19.60 -17.01
C ASP A 440 26.57 -19.60 -15.86
N MET A 441 25.85 -18.48 -15.65
CA MET A 441 24.80 -18.38 -14.63
C MET A 441 23.57 -19.24 -14.98
N GLU A 442 23.12 -19.22 -16.23
CA GLU A 442 22.02 -20.05 -16.70
C GLU A 442 22.30 -21.54 -16.50
N ARG A 443 23.54 -21.98 -16.74
CA ARG A 443 23.97 -23.40 -16.55
C ARG A 443 23.76 -23.90 -15.11
N VAL A 444 23.90 -23.02 -14.11
CA VAL A 444 23.71 -23.35 -12.69
C VAL A 444 22.35 -22.95 -12.14
N GLY A 445 21.40 -22.53 -13.01
CA GLY A 445 20.05 -22.18 -12.64
C GLY A 445 19.94 -20.83 -11.91
N VAL A 446 20.88 -19.90 -12.11
CA VAL A 446 20.89 -18.57 -11.51
C VAL A 446 20.51 -17.53 -12.55
N LYS A 447 19.46 -16.76 -12.28
CA LYS A 447 19.00 -15.66 -13.15
C LYS A 447 19.87 -14.42 -12.93
N LEU A 448 20.53 -13.95 -14.00
CA LEU A 448 21.35 -12.74 -14.00
C LEU A 448 20.52 -11.51 -14.38
N LYS A 449 20.56 -10.48 -13.53
CA LYS A 449 20.14 -9.11 -13.87
C LYS A 449 21.38 -8.19 -13.86
N ALA A 450 21.51 -7.32 -14.85
CA ALA A 450 22.55 -6.31 -14.89
C ALA A 450 21.92 -4.92 -14.93
N PHE A 451 22.52 -3.95 -14.23
CA PHE A 451 22.05 -2.57 -14.25
C PHE A 451 22.32 -1.92 -15.62
N MET A 452 23.51 -2.19 -16.16
CA MET A 452 23.89 -1.75 -17.51
C MET A 452 24.71 -2.82 -18.22
N HIS A 453 24.52 -2.93 -19.53
CA HIS A 453 25.51 -3.54 -20.40
C HIS A 453 26.60 -2.52 -20.74
N VAL A 454 27.84 -2.95 -20.95
CA VAL A 454 28.96 -2.04 -21.21
C VAL A 454 28.74 -1.14 -22.43
N THR A 455 28.05 -1.59 -23.46
CA THR A 455 27.66 -0.79 -24.63
C THR A 455 26.70 0.35 -24.28
N GLU A 456 25.88 0.21 -23.26
CA GLU A 456 25.04 1.31 -22.77
C GLU A 456 25.89 2.43 -22.15
N ILE A 457 27.03 2.08 -21.51
CA ILE A 457 27.99 3.08 -21.01
C ILE A 457 28.53 3.90 -22.18
N PHE A 458 28.93 3.26 -23.29
CA PHE A 458 29.45 3.97 -24.46
C PHE A 458 28.39 4.89 -25.07
N SER A 459 27.14 4.44 -25.15
CA SER A 459 26.03 5.27 -25.61
C SER A 459 25.81 6.48 -24.71
N LYS A 460 25.92 6.33 -23.39
CA LYS A 460 25.80 7.44 -22.45
C LYS A 460 26.97 8.40 -22.50
N LEU A 461 28.20 7.91 -22.70
CA LEU A 461 29.38 8.77 -22.91
C LEU A 461 29.25 9.61 -24.17
N TYR A 462 28.69 9.04 -25.23
CA TYR A 462 28.38 9.77 -26.47
C TYR A 462 27.30 10.82 -26.25
N ASP A 463 26.19 10.47 -25.57
CA ASP A 463 25.11 11.40 -25.22
C ASP A 463 25.57 12.58 -24.34
N MET A 464 26.70 12.42 -23.62
CA MET A 464 27.32 13.42 -22.75
C MET A 464 28.48 14.19 -23.45
N ASP A 465 28.65 14.01 -24.75
CA ASP A 465 29.74 14.61 -25.54
C ASP A 465 31.17 14.26 -25.02
N MET A 466 31.33 13.11 -24.32
CA MET A 466 32.61 12.65 -23.78
C MET A 466 33.42 11.82 -24.78
N ILE A 467 32.75 11.26 -25.78
CA ILE A 467 33.36 10.54 -26.92
C ILE A 467 32.62 10.90 -28.21
N ASP A 468 33.28 10.80 -29.34
CA ASP A 468 32.68 10.95 -30.65
C ASP A 468 32.05 9.61 -31.15
N LEU A 469 31.40 9.66 -32.33
CA LEU A 469 30.75 8.52 -32.93
C LEU A 469 31.74 7.43 -33.36
N ASP A 470 32.93 7.84 -33.86
CA ASP A 470 33.97 6.91 -34.31
C ASP A 470 34.55 6.14 -33.13
N LYS A 471 34.80 6.82 -32.01
CA LYS A 471 35.28 6.18 -30.77
C LYS A 471 34.20 5.26 -30.17
N LYS A 472 32.93 5.65 -30.21
CA LYS A 472 31.83 4.76 -29.78
C LYS A 472 31.81 3.48 -30.62
N ALA A 473 31.87 3.58 -31.95
CA ALA A 473 31.87 2.43 -32.85
C ALA A 473 33.10 1.51 -32.62
N GLU A 474 34.28 2.09 -32.39
CA GLU A 474 35.50 1.32 -32.03
C GLU A 474 35.30 0.50 -30.76
N LEU A 475 34.71 1.11 -29.72
CA LEU A 475 34.46 0.44 -28.42
C LEU A 475 33.42 -0.67 -28.53
N GLU A 476 32.33 -0.45 -29.27
CA GLU A 476 31.28 -1.45 -29.53
C GLU A 476 31.83 -2.64 -30.31
N ALA A 477 32.58 -2.39 -31.40
CA ALA A 477 33.22 -3.44 -32.19
C ALA A 477 34.21 -4.27 -31.38
N PHE A 478 34.94 -3.65 -30.45
CA PHE A 478 35.84 -4.38 -29.53
C PHE A 478 35.04 -5.37 -28.65
N VAL A 479 33.93 -4.94 -28.03
CA VAL A 479 33.10 -5.82 -27.17
C VAL A 479 32.46 -6.94 -27.97
N GLU A 480 32.04 -6.69 -29.21
CA GLU A 480 31.51 -7.74 -30.09
C GLU A 480 32.53 -8.82 -30.48
N SER A 481 33.81 -8.48 -30.41
CA SER A 481 34.94 -9.38 -30.72
C SER A 481 35.41 -10.22 -29.52
N GLU A 482 34.88 -9.94 -28.31
CA GLU A 482 35.17 -10.68 -27.05
C GLU A 482 34.25 -11.88 -26.86
#